data_e98e0b5ecec769b55a41305db4914299
#
_entry.id   e98e0b5ecec769b55a41305db4914299
#
_cell.length_a   1.000
_cell.length_b   1.000
_cell.length_c   1.000
_cell.angle_alpha   90.00
_cell.angle_beta   90.00
_cell.angle_gamma   90.00
#
_symmetry.space_group_name_H-M   'P 1'
#
loop_
_entity.id
_entity.type
_entity.pdbx_description
1 polymer ?
#
loop_
_entity_poly.entity_id
_entity_poly.type
_entity_poly.pdbx_seq_one_letter_code
_entity_poly.pdbx_strand_id
1 'polypeptide(L)'
;MKKIIALVLVVVFAIFGGIFAVTHIKIIDAGKVGVVYSANGGVKDELYRQGWHFVPPMHKVKEFTVGNEQLVLSKDKREGSEGDDSFKVATSDDASIGLSFQMSYRFIEENVADTYKKFKGMSGEDIVNNRVKTVIKSKISEVTTNYSMMDIYSGNRSEINQKITDYLNKDFSKKYGIEVLDASIIDVHLDKKLKQAVENRVQALQKKQQAQVEQETVKVENETKLLEAKNNAEIDKAKAEAEAT
;
A
#
# COMPACT_ATOMS: atom_id res chain seq x y z
N MET A 1 33.36 -61.85 -5.76
CA MET A 1 32.82 -60.99 -6.83
C MET A 1 31.32 -60.73 -6.71
N LYS A 2 30.44 -61.73 -6.69
CA LYS A 2 28.98 -61.49 -6.64
C LYS A 2 28.49 -60.63 -5.45
N LYS A 3 29.07 -60.82 -4.24
CA LYS A 3 28.72 -60.04 -3.04
C LYS A 3 29.14 -58.56 -3.15
N ILE A 4 30.29 -58.24 -3.79
CA ILE A 4 30.77 -56.89 -3.98
C ILE A 4 29.91 -56.17 -5.02
N ILE A 5 29.53 -56.85 -6.09
CA ILE A 5 28.63 -56.32 -7.12
C ILE A 5 27.26 -56.01 -6.53
N ALA A 6 26.71 -56.90 -5.70
CA ALA A 6 25.45 -56.65 -5.01
C ALA A 6 25.54 -55.44 -4.06
N LEU A 7 26.63 -55.29 -3.32
CA LEU A 7 26.86 -54.13 -2.44
C LEU A 7 26.92 -52.82 -3.23
N VAL A 8 27.66 -52.81 -4.36
CA VAL A 8 27.78 -51.64 -5.25
C VAL A 8 26.41 -51.24 -5.82
N LEU A 9 25.62 -52.22 -6.26
CA LEU A 9 24.25 -51.98 -6.78
C LEU A 9 23.36 -51.34 -5.70
N VAL A 10 23.39 -51.84 -4.47
CA VAL A 10 22.62 -51.27 -3.34
C VAL A 10 23.01 -49.81 -3.06
N VAL A 11 24.32 -49.53 -3.04
CA VAL A 11 24.82 -48.17 -2.85
C VAL A 11 24.40 -47.23 -3.96
N VAL A 12 24.53 -47.68 -5.20
CA VAL A 12 24.07 -46.91 -6.38
C VAL A 12 22.56 -46.65 -6.31
N PHE A 13 21.75 -47.67 -5.98
CA PHE A 13 20.31 -47.51 -5.85
C PHE A 13 19.92 -46.57 -4.70
N ALA A 14 20.63 -46.62 -3.58
CA ALA A 14 20.43 -45.69 -2.45
C ALA A 14 20.77 -44.24 -2.83
N ILE A 15 21.88 -44.02 -3.58
CA ILE A 15 22.26 -42.70 -4.08
C ILE A 15 21.22 -42.17 -5.07
N PHE A 16 20.81 -42.97 -6.06
CA PHE A 16 19.78 -42.59 -7.03
C PHE A 16 18.42 -42.32 -6.35
N GLY A 17 18.01 -43.18 -5.42
CA GLY A 17 16.79 -42.98 -4.61
C GLY A 17 16.83 -41.73 -3.75
N GLY A 18 18.00 -41.44 -3.15
CA GLY A 18 18.20 -40.19 -2.39
C GLY A 18 18.11 -38.94 -3.26
N ILE A 19 18.78 -38.92 -4.40
CA ILE A 19 18.72 -37.83 -5.37
C ILE A 19 17.27 -37.64 -5.88
N PHE A 20 16.60 -38.73 -6.22
CA PHE A 20 15.22 -38.70 -6.68
C PHE A 20 14.29 -38.12 -5.62
N ALA A 21 14.43 -38.52 -4.36
CA ALA A 21 13.62 -38.01 -3.27
C ALA A 21 13.80 -36.50 -3.09
N VAL A 22 15.08 -36.03 -3.04
CA VAL A 22 15.39 -34.60 -2.87
C VAL A 22 14.87 -33.75 -4.03
N THR A 23 14.94 -34.24 -5.27
CA THR A 23 14.49 -33.48 -6.45
C THR A 23 12.97 -33.44 -6.62
N HIS A 24 12.24 -34.36 -5.98
CA HIS A 24 10.78 -34.47 -6.10
C HIS A 24 10.02 -34.05 -4.85
N ILE A 25 10.69 -33.55 -3.82
CA ILE A 25 10.05 -32.96 -2.65
C ILE A 25 10.08 -31.43 -2.80
N LYS A 26 8.89 -30.83 -2.74
CA LYS A 26 8.70 -29.38 -2.68
C LYS A 26 8.13 -29.01 -1.32
N ILE A 27 8.76 -28.06 -0.67
CA ILE A 27 8.26 -27.47 0.58
C ILE A 27 7.55 -26.17 0.21
N ILE A 28 6.32 -26.03 0.67
CA ILE A 28 5.52 -24.81 0.55
C ILE A 28 5.53 -24.13 1.92
N ASP A 29 6.00 -22.91 1.94
CA ASP A 29 6.11 -22.10 3.16
C ASP A 29 4.73 -21.70 3.70
N ALA A 30 4.68 -21.32 4.99
CA ALA A 30 3.47 -20.76 5.58
C ALA A 30 3.02 -19.51 4.86
N GLY A 31 1.70 -19.37 4.65
CA GLY A 31 1.12 -18.26 3.92
C GLY A 31 1.26 -18.34 2.40
N LYS A 32 1.75 -19.47 1.87
CA LYS A 32 1.82 -19.74 0.43
C LYS A 32 1.00 -20.95 0.04
N VAL A 33 0.60 -20.99 -1.23
CA VAL A 33 0.02 -22.17 -1.89
C VAL A 33 0.74 -22.43 -3.21
N GLY A 34 0.85 -23.70 -3.58
CA GLY A 34 1.45 -24.13 -4.82
C GLY A 34 0.41 -24.57 -5.83
N VAL A 35 0.38 -23.93 -7.00
CA VAL A 35 -0.40 -24.41 -8.15
C VAL A 35 0.39 -25.46 -8.89
N VAL A 36 -0.23 -26.60 -9.11
CA VAL A 36 0.38 -27.75 -9.79
C VAL A 36 0.00 -27.77 -11.25
N TYR A 37 0.97 -27.77 -12.12
CA TYR A 37 0.81 -28.00 -13.55
C TYR A 37 1.38 -29.36 -13.92
N SER A 38 0.59 -30.18 -14.58
CA SER A 38 0.99 -31.47 -15.14
C SER A 38 1.10 -31.38 -16.67
N ALA A 39 2.18 -31.91 -17.24
CA ALA A 39 2.36 -31.93 -18.70
C ALA A 39 1.24 -32.69 -19.42
N ASN A 40 0.64 -33.69 -18.77
CA ASN A 40 -0.40 -34.54 -19.37
C ASN A 40 -1.85 -34.13 -19.01
N GLY A 41 -2.02 -33.31 -17.94
CA GLY A 41 -3.36 -32.99 -17.41
C GLY A 41 -3.62 -31.51 -17.22
N GLY A 42 -2.66 -30.65 -17.59
CA GLY A 42 -2.79 -29.21 -17.41
C GLY A 42 -2.71 -28.75 -15.95
N VAL A 43 -3.35 -27.65 -15.64
CA VAL A 43 -3.43 -27.11 -14.27
C VAL A 43 -4.40 -27.96 -13.45
N LYS A 44 -3.95 -28.41 -12.28
CA LYS A 44 -4.79 -29.14 -11.34
C LYS A 44 -5.58 -28.15 -10.47
N ASP A 45 -6.79 -28.51 -10.13
CA ASP A 45 -7.64 -27.67 -9.25
C ASP A 45 -7.23 -27.81 -7.78
N GLU A 46 -6.56 -28.92 -7.40
CA GLU A 46 -6.02 -29.11 -6.06
C GLU A 46 -4.74 -28.31 -5.88
N LEU A 47 -4.72 -27.45 -4.84
CA LEU A 47 -3.57 -26.65 -4.46
C LEU A 47 -2.71 -27.36 -3.42
N TYR A 48 -1.41 -27.27 -3.55
CA TYR A 48 -0.48 -27.68 -2.49
C TYR A 48 -0.43 -26.57 -1.43
N ARG A 49 -0.93 -26.90 -0.25
CA ARG A 49 -0.88 -26.00 0.92
C ARG A 49 0.47 -26.09 1.63
N GLN A 50 0.65 -25.32 2.70
CA GLN A 50 1.87 -25.34 3.49
C GLN A 50 2.29 -26.77 3.90
N GLY A 51 3.60 -27.01 3.87
CA GLY A 51 4.19 -28.29 4.22
C GLY A 51 4.98 -28.92 3.07
N TRP A 52 5.39 -30.16 3.24
CA TRP A 52 6.12 -30.86 2.20
C TRP A 52 5.18 -31.66 1.29
N HIS A 53 5.47 -31.62 -0.01
CA HIS A 53 4.68 -32.32 -1.02
C HIS A 53 5.60 -33.08 -1.96
N PHE A 54 5.19 -34.29 -2.31
CA PHE A 54 5.85 -35.04 -3.38
C PHE A 54 5.35 -34.52 -4.74
N VAL A 55 6.25 -34.02 -5.55
CA VAL A 55 5.96 -33.52 -6.91
C VAL A 55 6.37 -34.60 -7.90
N PRO A 56 5.41 -35.29 -8.54
CA PRO A 56 5.73 -36.34 -9.52
C PRO A 56 6.56 -35.79 -10.69
N PRO A 57 7.34 -36.64 -11.39
CA PRO A 57 8.01 -36.23 -12.61
C PRO A 57 7.05 -35.60 -13.61
N MET A 58 7.52 -34.63 -14.39
CA MET A 58 6.76 -33.84 -15.36
C MET A 58 5.66 -32.92 -14.75
N HIS A 59 5.65 -32.74 -13.43
CA HIS A 59 4.85 -31.72 -12.77
C HIS A 59 5.71 -30.51 -12.42
N LYS A 60 5.09 -29.33 -12.46
CA LYS A 60 5.68 -28.06 -12.02
C LYS A 60 4.79 -27.46 -10.96
N VAL A 61 5.39 -26.86 -9.94
CA VAL A 61 4.69 -26.14 -8.89
C VAL A 61 5.12 -24.69 -8.94
N LYS A 62 4.16 -23.78 -8.96
CA LYS A 62 4.38 -22.35 -8.85
C LYS A 62 3.66 -21.80 -7.62
N GLU A 63 4.37 -21.02 -6.84
CA GLU A 63 3.90 -20.50 -5.57
C GLU A 63 3.16 -19.18 -5.73
N PHE A 64 2.15 -19.01 -4.87
CA PHE A 64 1.38 -17.79 -4.72
C PHE A 64 1.26 -17.48 -3.23
N THR A 65 1.49 -16.23 -2.84
CA THR A 65 1.37 -15.78 -1.46
C THR A 65 -0.11 -15.49 -1.15
N VAL A 66 -0.72 -16.30 -0.31
CA VAL A 66 -2.11 -16.13 0.19
C VAL A 66 -2.12 -15.51 1.59
N GLY A 67 -0.96 -15.42 2.24
CA GLY A 67 -0.74 -14.59 3.42
C GLY A 67 -0.55 -13.12 3.04
N ASN A 68 -0.56 -12.24 4.04
CA ASN A 68 -0.34 -10.82 3.80
C ASN A 68 1.11 -10.56 3.36
N GLU A 69 1.27 -9.88 2.25
CA GLU A 69 2.55 -9.46 1.69
C GLU A 69 2.53 -7.97 1.41
N GLN A 70 3.69 -7.35 1.41
CA GLN A 70 3.83 -5.91 1.21
C GLN A 70 4.64 -5.63 -0.05
N LEU A 71 4.10 -4.76 -0.89
CA LEU A 71 4.80 -4.17 -2.03
C LEU A 71 5.13 -2.72 -1.70
N VAL A 72 6.41 -2.37 -1.74
CA VAL A 72 6.88 -1.01 -1.52
C VAL A 72 7.50 -0.46 -2.80
N LEU A 73 7.06 0.72 -3.21
CA LEU A 73 7.59 1.49 -4.33
C LEU A 73 8.11 2.82 -3.78
N SER A 74 9.34 2.81 -3.29
CA SER A 74 9.94 3.97 -2.63
C SER A 74 11.24 4.40 -3.28
N LYS A 75 11.62 5.64 -3.03
CA LYS A 75 12.94 6.18 -3.36
C LYS A 75 14.00 5.70 -2.36
N ASP A 76 13.63 5.47 -1.11
CA ASP A 76 14.55 5.08 -0.04
C ASP A 76 14.57 3.54 0.09
N LYS A 77 15.75 2.96 -0.11
CA LYS A 77 15.97 1.50 0.07
C LYS A 77 15.64 1.01 1.49
N ARG A 78 15.75 1.89 2.50
CA ARG A 78 15.43 1.54 3.90
C ARG A 78 13.94 1.28 4.11
N GLU A 79 13.09 1.75 3.22
CA GLU A 79 11.64 1.52 3.25
C GLU A 79 11.23 0.19 2.60
N GLY A 80 12.20 -0.62 2.13
CA GLY A 80 11.95 -1.95 1.57
C GLY A 80 11.94 -2.02 0.05
N SER A 81 12.30 -0.93 -0.65
CA SER A 81 12.50 -0.95 -2.10
C SER A 81 13.92 -1.41 -2.46
N GLU A 82 14.09 -2.17 -3.53
CA GLU A 82 15.41 -2.59 -4.00
C GLU A 82 16.20 -1.43 -4.64
N GLY A 83 15.51 -0.40 -5.12
CA GLY A 83 16.08 0.77 -5.79
C GLY A 83 15.19 1.99 -5.65
N ASP A 84 15.38 2.99 -6.53
CA ASP A 84 14.42 4.10 -6.66
C ASP A 84 13.24 3.64 -7.53
N ASP A 85 12.24 3.09 -6.87
CA ASP A 85 10.96 2.66 -7.48
C ASP A 85 9.87 3.73 -7.37
N SER A 86 10.19 4.90 -6.79
CA SER A 86 9.28 6.03 -6.76
C SER A 86 8.83 6.42 -8.17
N PHE A 87 7.66 7.00 -8.29
CA PHE A 87 7.10 7.34 -9.58
C PHE A 87 6.39 8.70 -9.56
N LYS A 88 6.26 9.30 -10.73
CA LYS A 88 5.58 10.58 -10.87
C LYS A 88 4.11 10.37 -11.20
N VAL A 89 3.27 11.22 -10.61
CA VAL A 89 1.83 11.29 -10.88
C VAL A 89 1.42 12.72 -11.18
N ALA A 90 0.32 12.87 -11.91
CA ALA A 90 -0.32 14.16 -12.14
C ALA A 90 -1.36 14.45 -11.04
N THR A 91 -1.61 15.71 -10.79
CA THR A 91 -2.60 16.21 -9.84
C THR A 91 -3.67 17.03 -10.58
N SER A 92 -4.79 17.37 -9.91
CA SER A 92 -5.89 18.14 -10.52
C SER A 92 -5.52 19.59 -10.88
N ASP A 93 -4.45 20.12 -10.30
CA ASP A 93 -3.89 21.45 -10.53
C ASP A 93 -2.68 21.43 -11.49
N ASP A 94 -2.61 20.42 -12.36
CA ASP A 94 -1.58 20.22 -13.40
C ASP A 94 -0.15 20.13 -12.85
N ALA A 95 0.04 19.88 -11.55
CA ALA A 95 1.35 19.64 -11.00
C ALA A 95 1.78 18.18 -11.22
N SER A 96 3.09 17.96 -11.37
CA SER A 96 3.69 16.62 -11.41
C SER A 96 4.51 16.40 -10.15
N ILE A 97 4.09 15.45 -9.32
CA ILE A 97 4.73 15.13 -8.04
C ILE A 97 5.30 13.71 -8.05
N GLY A 98 6.40 13.50 -7.35
CA GLY A 98 6.93 12.17 -7.08
C GLY A 98 6.24 11.54 -5.87
N LEU A 99 5.93 10.26 -5.94
CA LEU A 99 5.32 9.51 -4.83
C LEU A 99 6.16 8.29 -4.48
N SER A 100 6.32 8.07 -3.17
CA SER A 100 6.61 6.76 -2.59
C SER A 100 5.31 6.14 -2.10
N PHE A 101 5.11 4.86 -2.37
CA PHE A 101 3.85 4.15 -2.19
C PHE A 101 4.07 2.77 -1.61
N GLN A 102 3.14 2.31 -0.78
CA GLN A 102 3.09 0.93 -0.30
C GLN A 102 1.70 0.35 -0.48
N MET A 103 1.66 -0.96 -0.63
CA MET A 103 0.43 -1.73 -0.73
C MET A 103 0.59 -3.06 -0.01
N SER A 104 -0.32 -3.35 0.93
CA SER A 104 -0.45 -4.67 1.54
C SER A 104 -1.49 -5.47 0.75
N TYR A 105 -1.13 -6.68 0.36
CA TYR A 105 -1.96 -7.50 -0.51
C TYR A 105 -1.80 -8.98 -0.21
N ARG A 106 -2.70 -9.79 -0.79
CA ARG A 106 -2.59 -11.24 -0.87
C ARG A 106 -3.28 -11.76 -2.12
N PHE A 107 -2.89 -12.93 -2.59
CA PHE A 107 -3.68 -13.63 -3.61
C PHE A 107 -4.90 -14.29 -2.98
N ILE A 108 -6.04 -14.20 -3.67
CA ILE A 108 -7.28 -14.86 -3.26
C ILE A 108 -7.13 -16.35 -3.58
N GLU A 109 -7.06 -17.20 -2.54
CA GLU A 109 -6.73 -18.63 -2.65
C GLU A 109 -7.60 -19.36 -3.70
N GLU A 110 -8.90 -19.08 -3.70
CA GLU A 110 -9.86 -19.67 -4.62
C GLU A 110 -9.59 -19.34 -6.10
N ASN A 111 -8.93 -18.21 -6.35
CA ASN A 111 -8.67 -17.70 -7.70
C ASN A 111 -7.27 -18.04 -8.22
N VAL A 112 -6.40 -18.63 -7.39
CA VAL A 112 -4.98 -18.82 -7.72
C VAL A 112 -4.78 -19.70 -8.94
N ALA A 113 -5.54 -20.80 -9.08
CA ALA A 113 -5.43 -21.70 -10.23
C ALA A 113 -5.82 -20.99 -11.54
N ASP A 114 -6.88 -20.19 -11.53
CA ASP A 114 -7.32 -19.42 -12.69
C ASP A 114 -6.37 -18.25 -13.01
N THR A 115 -5.84 -17.59 -11.98
CA THR A 115 -4.80 -16.57 -12.12
C THR A 115 -3.56 -17.19 -12.80
N TYR A 116 -3.12 -18.36 -12.37
CA TYR A 116 -2.01 -19.07 -13.00
C TYR A 116 -2.26 -19.37 -14.49
N LYS A 117 -3.46 -19.88 -14.84
CA LYS A 117 -3.86 -20.10 -16.24
C LYS A 117 -3.85 -18.80 -17.04
N LYS A 118 -4.46 -17.75 -16.50
CA LYS A 118 -4.59 -16.41 -17.13
C LYS A 118 -3.23 -15.78 -17.42
N PHE A 119 -2.27 -15.91 -16.51
CA PHE A 119 -0.92 -15.38 -16.65
C PHE A 119 0.09 -16.38 -17.18
N LYS A 120 -0.36 -17.38 -17.95
CA LYS A 120 0.48 -18.32 -18.70
C LYS A 120 1.52 -19.02 -17.83
N GLY A 121 1.16 -19.38 -16.61
CA GLY A 121 2.03 -20.14 -15.73
C GLY A 121 3.08 -19.33 -14.99
N MET A 122 2.90 -18.02 -14.86
CA MET A 122 3.73 -17.18 -14.01
C MET A 122 3.47 -17.48 -12.52
N SER A 123 4.49 -17.33 -11.68
CA SER A 123 4.32 -17.35 -10.23
C SER A 123 3.62 -16.07 -9.74
N GLY A 124 3.12 -16.08 -8.50
CA GLY A 124 2.53 -14.88 -7.90
C GLY A 124 3.51 -13.71 -7.86
N GLU A 125 4.76 -13.97 -7.46
CA GLU A 125 5.83 -12.99 -7.44
C GLU A 125 6.13 -12.40 -8.83
N ASP A 126 6.22 -13.26 -9.86
CA ASP A 126 6.42 -12.81 -11.24
C ASP A 126 5.28 -11.92 -11.74
N ILE A 127 4.03 -12.24 -11.37
CA ILE A 127 2.85 -11.43 -11.72
C ILE A 127 2.96 -10.04 -11.07
N VAL A 128 3.29 -9.99 -9.78
CA VAL A 128 3.43 -8.71 -9.06
C VAL A 128 4.56 -7.88 -9.66
N ASN A 129 5.74 -8.46 -9.83
CA ASN A 129 6.90 -7.73 -10.31
C ASN A 129 6.77 -7.26 -11.76
N ASN A 130 6.23 -8.09 -12.66
CA ASN A 130 6.21 -7.80 -14.09
C ASN A 130 4.91 -7.16 -14.58
N ARG A 131 3.82 -7.23 -13.80
CA ARG A 131 2.50 -6.71 -14.22
C ARG A 131 1.93 -5.69 -13.24
N VAL A 132 1.83 -6.06 -11.97
CA VAL A 132 1.14 -5.25 -10.96
C VAL A 132 1.92 -3.95 -10.70
N LYS A 133 3.24 -4.02 -10.51
CA LYS A 133 4.10 -2.82 -10.30
C LYS A 133 3.92 -1.74 -11.38
N THR A 134 3.77 -2.15 -12.64
CA THR A 134 3.60 -1.19 -13.75
C THR A 134 2.20 -0.58 -13.75
N VAL A 135 1.17 -1.40 -13.48
CA VAL A 135 -0.23 -0.97 -13.50
C VAL A 135 -0.57 -0.10 -12.30
N ILE A 136 0.00 -0.36 -11.13
CA ILE A 136 -0.17 0.46 -9.93
C ILE A 136 0.12 1.94 -10.22
N LYS A 137 1.24 2.24 -10.87
CA LYS A 137 1.65 3.62 -11.19
C LYS A 137 0.57 4.36 -11.99
N SER A 138 0.02 3.70 -13.00
CA SER A 138 -1.07 4.25 -13.81
C SER A 138 -2.36 4.42 -13.00
N LYS A 139 -2.72 3.42 -12.19
CA LYS A 139 -3.96 3.44 -11.40
C LYS A 139 -3.94 4.48 -10.28
N ILE A 140 -2.81 4.68 -9.63
CA ILE A 140 -2.64 5.75 -8.65
C ILE A 140 -2.74 7.11 -9.34
N SER A 141 -2.11 7.28 -10.50
CA SER A 141 -2.23 8.52 -11.27
C SER A 141 -3.68 8.86 -11.63
N GLU A 142 -4.50 7.86 -11.99
CA GLU A 142 -5.94 8.08 -12.26
C GLU A 142 -6.69 8.61 -11.01
N VAL A 143 -6.32 8.17 -9.81
CA VAL A 143 -6.94 8.65 -8.57
C VAL A 143 -6.42 10.04 -8.20
N THR A 144 -5.10 10.27 -8.30
CA THR A 144 -4.46 11.53 -7.87
C THR A 144 -4.87 12.73 -8.72
N THR A 145 -5.28 12.52 -9.98
CA THR A 145 -5.82 13.61 -10.83
C THR A 145 -7.11 14.24 -10.31
N ASN A 146 -7.78 13.62 -9.32
CA ASN A 146 -8.94 14.21 -8.66
C ASN A 146 -8.60 15.10 -7.47
N TYR A 147 -7.33 15.17 -7.08
CA TYR A 147 -6.85 15.89 -5.90
C TYR A 147 -5.79 16.92 -6.28
N SER A 148 -5.79 18.06 -5.58
CA SER A 148 -4.71 19.04 -5.75
C SER A 148 -3.40 18.53 -5.12
N MET A 149 -2.29 19.08 -5.57
CA MET A 149 -0.99 18.80 -4.96
C MET A 149 -1.00 19.03 -3.44
N MET A 150 -1.68 20.09 -2.98
CA MET A 150 -1.77 20.41 -1.55
C MET A 150 -2.57 19.37 -0.76
N ASP A 151 -3.64 18.82 -1.33
CA ASP A 151 -4.43 17.76 -0.68
C ASP A 151 -3.58 16.50 -0.47
N ILE A 152 -2.75 16.14 -1.46
CA ILE A 152 -1.86 14.98 -1.39
C ILE A 152 -0.67 15.26 -0.46
N TYR A 153 -0.11 16.47 -0.46
CA TYR A 153 1.07 16.82 0.32
C TYR A 153 0.77 17.03 1.81
N SER A 154 -0.26 17.81 2.15
CA SER A 154 -0.57 18.22 3.52
C SER A 154 -2.04 18.07 3.91
N GLY A 155 -2.89 17.59 3.01
CA GLY A 155 -4.32 17.44 3.25
C GLY A 155 -4.70 16.12 3.93
N ASN A 156 -5.93 15.68 3.68
CA ASN A 156 -6.49 14.47 4.27
C ASN A 156 -6.00 13.21 3.56
N ARG A 157 -4.75 12.81 3.78
CA ARG A 157 -4.16 11.60 3.19
C ARG A 157 -4.94 10.33 3.49
N SER A 158 -5.63 10.27 4.64
CA SER A 158 -6.41 9.09 5.03
C SER A 158 -7.54 8.83 4.04
N GLU A 159 -8.27 9.87 3.62
CA GLU A 159 -9.33 9.75 2.63
C GLU A 159 -8.78 9.33 1.25
N ILE A 160 -7.65 9.92 0.84
CA ILE A 160 -7.01 9.60 -0.42
C ILE A 160 -6.54 8.14 -0.43
N ASN A 161 -5.89 7.69 0.63
CA ASN A 161 -5.42 6.31 0.78
C ASN A 161 -6.58 5.32 0.75
N GLN A 162 -7.69 5.63 1.43
CA GLN A 162 -8.88 4.78 1.39
C GLN A 162 -9.43 4.65 -0.04
N LYS A 163 -9.55 5.76 -0.77
CA LYS A 163 -10.01 5.74 -2.17
C LYS A 163 -9.06 4.97 -3.09
N ILE A 164 -7.74 5.10 -2.87
CA ILE A 164 -6.74 4.31 -3.61
C ILE A 164 -6.92 2.82 -3.30
N THR A 165 -7.07 2.46 -2.03
CA THR A 165 -7.28 1.07 -1.59
C THR A 165 -8.51 0.47 -2.26
N ASP A 166 -9.66 1.14 -2.17
CA ASP A 166 -10.92 0.67 -2.74
C ASP A 166 -10.83 0.52 -4.26
N TYR A 167 -10.21 1.50 -4.92
CA TYR A 167 -10.03 1.50 -6.36
C TYR A 167 -9.12 0.36 -6.83
N LEU A 168 -7.98 0.18 -6.18
CA LEU A 168 -7.04 -0.89 -6.50
C LEU A 168 -7.66 -2.26 -6.19
N ASN A 169 -8.32 -2.42 -5.04
CA ASN A 169 -8.95 -3.69 -4.67
C ASN A 169 -10.00 -4.12 -5.70
N LYS A 170 -10.87 -3.18 -6.12
CA LYS A 170 -11.89 -3.46 -7.15
C LYS A 170 -11.29 -3.90 -8.49
N ASP A 171 -10.19 -3.30 -8.92
CA ASP A 171 -9.54 -3.60 -10.21
C ASP A 171 -8.70 -4.88 -10.12
N PHE A 172 -7.92 -5.03 -9.05
CA PHE A 172 -6.94 -6.12 -8.92
C PHE A 172 -7.56 -7.45 -8.54
N SER A 173 -8.64 -7.46 -7.76
CA SER A 173 -9.36 -8.70 -7.45
C SER A 173 -9.88 -9.40 -8.72
N LYS A 174 -10.40 -8.62 -9.67
CA LYS A 174 -10.93 -9.15 -10.95
C LYS A 174 -9.84 -9.49 -11.96
N LYS A 175 -8.79 -8.63 -12.03
CA LYS A 175 -7.78 -8.77 -13.08
C LYS A 175 -6.64 -9.69 -12.71
N TYR A 176 -6.23 -9.70 -11.46
CA TYR A 176 -5.03 -10.38 -10.98
C TYR A 176 -5.30 -11.44 -9.91
N GLY A 177 -6.55 -11.57 -9.43
CA GLY A 177 -6.88 -12.45 -8.31
C GLY A 177 -6.21 -12.01 -7.00
N ILE A 178 -5.95 -10.69 -6.86
CA ILE A 178 -5.28 -10.07 -5.71
C ILE A 178 -6.31 -9.29 -4.91
N GLU A 179 -6.36 -9.53 -3.61
CA GLU A 179 -7.04 -8.70 -2.64
C GLU A 179 -6.07 -7.64 -2.09
N VAL A 180 -6.43 -6.37 -2.23
CA VAL A 180 -5.67 -5.25 -1.66
C VAL A 180 -6.27 -4.94 -0.30
N LEU A 181 -5.47 -5.09 0.74
CA LEU A 181 -5.87 -4.89 2.14
C LEU A 181 -5.72 -3.44 2.56
N ASP A 182 -4.60 -2.83 2.17
CA ASP A 182 -4.26 -1.44 2.43
C ASP A 182 -3.35 -0.91 1.32
N ALA A 183 -3.53 0.35 0.97
CA ALA A 183 -2.71 1.03 -0.01
C ALA A 183 -2.51 2.48 0.40
N SER A 184 -1.27 2.91 0.56
CA SER A 184 -0.98 4.23 1.13
C SER A 184 0.22 4.91 0.49
N ILE A 185 0.11 6.24 0.41
CA ILE A 185 1.20 7.13 0.03
C ILE A 185 2.12 7.29 1.25
N ILE A 186 3.38 6.84 1.13
CA ILE A 186 4.40 6.95 2.17
C ILE A 186 4.95 8.37 2.21
N ASP A 187 5.42 8.84 1.06
CA ASP A 187 6.06 10.16 0.95
C ASP A 187 5.75 10.84 -0.39
N VAL A 188 5.83 12.17 -0.38
CA VAL A 188 5.60 13.04 -1.55
C VAL A 188 6.87 13.82 -1.85
N HIS A 189 7.43 13.58 -3.02
CA HIS A 189 8.66 14.22 -3.48
C HIS A 189 8.34 15.40 -4.40
N LEU A 190 8.64 16.60 -3.94
CA LEU A 190 8.49 17.83 -4.72
C LEU A 190 9.84 18.27 -5.28
N ASP A 191 9.84 18.82 -6.49
CA ASP A 191 11.02 19.54 -6.97
C ASP A 191 11.23 20.84 -6.20
N LYS A 192 12.42 21.45 -6.36
CA LYS A 192 12.78 22.66 -5.59
C LYS A 192 11.78 23.82 -5.81
N LYS A 193 11.26 23.98 -7.01
CA LYS A 193 10.34 25.09 -7.35
C LYS A 193 8.97 24.86 -6.70
N LEU A 194 8.45 23.66 -6.81
CA LEU A 194 7.17 23.26 -6.18
C LEU A 194 7.28 23.34 -4.66
N LYS A 195 8.39 22.85 -4.07
CA LYS A 195 8.61 22.93 -2.63
C LYS A 195 8.58 24.37 -2.14
N GLN A 196 9.30 25.27 -2.82
CA GLN A 196 9.30 26.70 -2.47
C GLN A 196 7.91 27.34 -2.61
N ALA A 197 7.16 26.99 -3.67
CA ALA A 197 5.80 27.49 -3.87
C ALA A 197 4.86 27.02 -2.75
N VAL A 198 4.95 25.75 -2.34
CA VAL A 198 4.20 25.20 -1.22
C VAL A 198 4.54 25.90 0.08
N GLU A 199 5.83 26.04 0.41
CA GLU A 199 6.28 26.71 1.61
C GLU A 199 5.76 28.16 1.68
N ASN A 200 5.85 28.90 0.58
CA ASN A 200 5.33 30.27 0.48
C ASN A 200 3.80 30.30 0.69
N ARG A 201 3.05 29.36 0.11
CA ARG A 201 1.59 29.27 0.26
C ARG A 201 1.19 28.93 1.68
N VAL A 202 1.87 27.97 2.32
CA VAL A 202 1.64 27.61 3.73
C VAL A 202 1.90 28.82 4.65
N GLN A 203 3.00 29.54 4.45
CA GLN A 203 3.29 30.74 5.21
C GLN A 203 2.22 31.83 5.02
N ALA A 204 1.76 32.05 3.79
CA ALA A 204 0.69 33.00 3.51
C ALA A 204 -0.64 32.62 4.19
N LEU A 205 -0.99 31.33 4.18
CA LEU A 205 -2.19 30.84 4.88
C LEU A 205 -2.08 31.00 6.39
N GLN A 206 -0.91 30.68 6.98
CA GLN A 206 -0.66 30.87 8.41
C GLN A 206 -0.78 32.34 8.82
N LYS A 207 -0.17 33.26 8.05
CA LYS A 207 -0.29 34.70 8.30
C LYS A 207 -1.74 35.18 8.21
N LYS A 208 -2.51 34.68 7.23
CA LYS A 208 -3.94 35.01 7.11
C LYS A 208 -4.73 34.52 8.33
N GLN A 209 -4.47 33.30 8.76
CA GLN A 209 -5.14 32.71 9.92
C GLN A 209 -4.79 33.46 11.23
N GLN A 210 -3.52 33.82 11.41
CA GLN A 210 -3.09 34.66 12.55
C GLN A 210 -3.79 36.01 12.55
N ALA A 211 -3.85 36.70 11.41
CA ALA A 211 -4.54 37.97 11.30
C ALA A 211 -6.06 37.85 11.59
N GLN A 212 -6.69 36.75 11.18
CA GLN A 212 -8.10 36.50 11.50
C GLN A 212 -8.33 36.28 13.01
N VAL A 213 -7.47 35.47 13.64
CA VAL A 213 -7.55 35.22 15.10
C VAL A 213 -7.30 36.54 15.85
N GLU A 214 -6.34 37.35 15.43
CA GLU A 214 -6.06 38.65 16.05
C GLU A 214 -7.25 39.61 15.92
N GLN A 215 -7.90 39.69 14.75
CA GLN A 215 -9.11 40.49 14.55
C GLN A 215 -10.26 40.01 15.44
N GLU A 216 -10.44 38.71 15.59
CA GLU A 216 -11.49 38.10 16.42
C GLU A 216 -11.20 38.39 17.91
N THR A 217 -9.94 38.30 18.34
CA THR A 217 -9.52 38.63 19.71
C THR A 217 -9.81 40.10 20.02
N VAL A 218 -9.44 41.03 19.13
CA VAL A 218 -9.72 42.46 19.29
C VAL A 218 -11.22 42.75 19.36
N LYS A 219 -12.04 42.05 18.56
CA LYS A 219 -13.50 42.17 18.64
C LYS A 219 -14.03 41.75 20.01
N VAL A 220 -13.62 40.57 20.48
CA VAL A 220 -14.03 40.02 21.78
C VAL A 220 -13.58 40.94 22.92
N GLU A 221 -12.35 41.47 22.88
CA GLU A 221 -11.86 42.42 23.86
C GLU A 221 -12.70 43.72 23.88
N ASN A 222 -13.05 44.24 22.71
CA ASN A 222 -13.88 45.45 22.62
C ASN A 222 -15.32 45.19 23.11
N GLU A 223 -15.92 44.04 22.78
CA GLU A 223 -17.21 43.64 23.29
C GLU A 223 -17.19 43.49 24.82
N THR A 224 -16.15 42.88 25.35
CA THR A 224 -15.97 42.71 26.80
C THR A 224 -15.84 44.06 27.49
N LYS A 225 -15.01 44.98 26.98
CA LYS A 225 -14.87 46.35 27.52
C LYS A 225 -16.21 47.13 27.49
N LEU A 226 -17.00 46.94 26.39
CA LEU A 226 -18.29 47.58 26.27
C LEU A 226 -19.27 47.03 27.32
N LEU A 227 -19.25 45.71 27.53
CA LEU A 227 -20.11 45.05 28.54
C LEU A 227 -19.71 45.51 29.97
N GLU A 228 -18.43 45.57 30.29
CA GLU A 228 -17.94 46.07 31.56
C GLU A 228 -18.34 47.52 31.80
N ALA A 229 -18.21 48.39 30.78
CA ALA A 229 -18.64 49.77 30.88
C ALA A 229 -20.15 49.91 31.12
N LYS A 230 -20.97 49.10 30.45
CA LYS A 230 -22.42 49.06 30.68
C LYS A 230 -22.75 48.57 32.08
N ASN A 231 -22.15 47.50 32.56
CA ASN A 231 -22.36 46.98 33.90
C ASN A 231 -21.93 47.99 34.96
N ASN A 232 -20.83 48.68 34.81
CA ASN A 232 -20.39 49.71 35.73
C ASN A 232 -21.37 50.89 35.75
N ALA A 233 -21.87 51.35 34.60
CA ALA A 233 -22.89 52.40 34.53
C ALA A 233 -24.23 51.98 35.20
N GLU A 234 -24.66 50.72 35.07
CA GLU A 234 -25.83 50.21 35.78
C GLU A 234 -25.62 50.15 37.29
N ILE A 235 -24.43 49.73 37.74
CA ILE A 235 -24.08 49.72 39.17
C ILE A 235 -24.08 51.12 39.73
N ASP A 236 -23.49 52.11 39.06
CA ASP A 236 -23.42 53.49 39.48
C ASP A 236 -24.84 54.13 39.52
N LYS A 237 -25.69 53.80 38.54
CA LYS A 237 -27.08 54.22 38.55
C LYS A 237 -27.86 53.63 39.73
N ALA A 238 -27.70 52.34 39.99
CA ALA A 238 -28.36 51.67 41.13
C ALA A 238 -27.88 52.24 42.49
N LYS A 239 -26.60 52.62 42.62
CA LYS A 239 -26.06 53.29 43.82
C LYS A 239 -26.67 54.68 43.99
N ALA A 240 -26.72 55.49 42.93
CA ALA A 240 -27.31 56.83 42.97
C ALA A 240 -28.81 56.78 43.33
N GLU A 241 -29.56 55.81 42.85
CA GLU A 241 -30.96 55.59 43.19
C GLU A 241 -31.14 55.15 44.66
N ALA A 242 -30.22 54.35 45.19
CA ALA A 242 -30.23 53.94 46.61
C ALA A 242 -29.86 55.05 47.59
N GLU A 243 -29.02 56.02 47.18
CA GLU A 243 -28.62 57.20 48.00
C GLU A 243 -29.70 58.30 47.97
N ALA A 244 -30.61 58.26 46.99
CA ALA A 244 -31.72 59.25 46.87
C ALA A 244 -33.00 58.87 47.62
N THR A 245 -33.04 57.70 48.26
CA THR A 245 -34.19 57.19 49.02
C THR A 245 -33.91 57.22 50.50
#